data_208057c17da59a9a6716a6c0a4123460
#
_entry.id   208057c17da59a9a6716a6c0a4123460
#
_cell.length_a   1.000
_cell.length_b   1.000
_cell.length_c   1.000
_cell.angle_alpha   90.00
_cell.angle_beta   90.00
_cell.angle_gamma   90.00
#
_symmetry.space_group_name_H-M   'P 1'
#
loop_
_entity.id
_entity.type
_entity.pdbx_description
1 polymer ?
#
loop_
_entity_poly.entity_id
_entity_poly.type
_entity_poly.pdbx_seq_one_letter_code
_entity_poly.pdbx_strand_id
1 'polypeptide(L)'
;MRRGFGPPDLREWLPSASRRSPPNVGAVHDTAPTLFFRVGGMPFFEELVDAFYEGVATDEVLLPLYPEQPELVGARHRLTLFLAQYWGGPTTYMEERGHPRLRMRHFPFHVGPLERDRWLKHMAAAVEQVCGARATPEGVAEELMAYFVPVAEHMRNDA
;
A
#
# COMPACT_ATOMS: atom_id res chain seq x y z
N MET A 1 26.48 -16.53 -12.27
CA MET A 1 26.37 -16.56 -10.79
C MET A 1 25.03 -15.97 -10.38
N ARG A 2 24.13 -16.81 -9.94
CA ARG A 2 22.90 -16.34 -9.33
C ARG A 2 23.26 -15.94 -7.90
N ARG A 3 23.23 -14.64 -7.62
CA ARG A 3 23.30 -14.18 -6.24
C ARG A 3 22.01 -14.68 -5.57
N GLY A 4 22.16 -15.51 -4.56
CA GLY A 4 21.05 -15.92 -3.74
C GLY A 4 20.42 -14.68 -3.12
N PHE A 5 19.18 -14.40 -3.54
CA PHE A 5 18.40 -13.38 -2.87
C PHE A 5 18.01 -13.95 -1.51
N GLY A 6 18.63 -13.43 -0.46
CA GLY A 6 18.09 -13.62 0.88
C GLY A 6 16.68 -13.05 0.96
N PRO A 7 15.92 -13.39 2.01
CA PRO A 7 14.59 -12.81 2.18
C PRO A 7 14.68 -11.28 2.11
N PRO A 8 13.75 -10.64 1.39
CA PRO A 8 13.78 -9.20 1.22
C PRO A 8 13.73 -8.49 2.57
N ASP A 9 14.57 -7.49 2.73
CA ASP A 9 14.49 -6.64 3.92
C ASP A 9 13.24 -5.76 3.80
N LEU A 10 12.23 -6.09 4.58
CA LEU A 10 10.97 -5.35 4.62
C LEU A 10 11.16 -3.87 4.97
N ARG A 11 12.31 -3.52 5.51
CA ARG A 11 12.63 -2.14 5.90
C ARG A 11 12.77 -1.20 4.72
N GLU A 12 13.10 -1.71 3.55
CA GLU A 12 13.20 -0.89 2.34
C GLU A 12 11.86 -0.28 1.91
N TRP A 13 10.76 -0.79 2.45
CA TRP A 13 9.41 -0.33 2.11
C TRP A 13 8.89 0.72 3.07
N LEU A 14 9.60 0.93 4.15
CA LEU A 14 9.16 1.86 5.17
C LEU A 14 9.71 3.26 4.87
N PRO A 15 8.92 4.31 5.05
CA PRO A 15 9.44 5.66 5.07
C PRO A 15 10.56 5.76 6.10
N SER A 16 11.52 6.62 5.85
CA SER A 16 12.70 6.78 6.72
C SER A 16 12.38 6.95 8.20
N ALA A 17 11.24 7.57 8.52
CA ALA A 17 10.77 7.74 9.89
C ALA A 17 10.38 6.42 10.57
N SER A 18 10.03 5.41 9.80
CA SER A 18 9.63 4.10 10.32
C SER A 18 10.80 3.13 10.45
N ARG A 19 11.98 3.55 10.04
CA ARG A 19 13.21 2.75 10.17
C ARG A 19 13.85 2.83 11.55
N ARG A 20 13.20 3.49 12.49
CA ARG A 20 13.65 3.43 13.88
C ARG A 20 13.57 1.99 14.31
N SER A 21 14.73 1.47 14.73
CA SER A 21 14.75 0.16 15.38
C SER A 21 13.65 0.14 16.41
N PRO A 22 12.79 -0.88 16.41
CA PRO A 22 11.85 -1.01 17.49
C PRO A 22 12.65 -0.99 18.80
N PRO A 23 12.13 -0.33 19.82
CA PRO A 23 12.78 -0.43 21.12
C PRO A 23 13.00 -1.92 21.37
N ASN A 24 14.19 -2.26 21.85
CA ASN A 24 14.52 -3.63 22.20
C ASN A 24 13.57 -4.08 23.30
N VAL A 25 12.40 -4.48 22.92
CA VAL A 25 11.39 -5.07 23.80
C VAL A 25 11.78 -6.52 23.89
N GLY A 26 12.79 -6.80 24.71
CA GLY A 26 13.27 -8.16 24.89
C GLY A 26 12.08 -9.11 25.01
N ALA A 27 11.90 -9.98 24.03
CA ALA A 27 11.01 -11.12 24.01
C ALA A 27 9.56 -10.91 24.53
N VAL A 28 9.12 -9.65 24.67
CA VAL A 28 7.71 -9.38 24.89
C VAL A 28 7.03 -9.63 23.57
N HIS A 29 6.30 -10.71 23.49
CA HIS A 29 5.41 -10.93 22.38
C HIS A 29 4.46 -9.72 22.34
N ASP A 30 4.59 -8.90 21.31
CA ASP A 30 3.61 -7.88 21.04
C ASP A 30 2.31 -8.62 20.73
N THR A 31 1.45 -8.72 21.75
CA THR A 31 0.15 -9.38 21.64
C THR A 31 -0.89 -8.49 20.98
N ALA A 32 -0.54 -7.24 20.65
CA ALA A 32 -1.44 -6.34 19.96
C ALA A 32 -1.71 -6.87 18.55
N PRO A 33 -2.98 -6.99 18.13
CA PRO A 33 -3.29 -7.45 16.79
C PRO A 33 -2.79 -6.44 15.74
N THR A 34 -2.34 -6.96 14.61
CA THR A 34 -1.95 -6.12 13.47
C THR A 34 -3.15 -5.36 12.93
N LEU A 35 -2.90 -4.32 12.17
CA LEU A 35 -3.99 -3.56 11.54
C LEU A 35 -4.86 -4.50 10.69
N PHE A 36 -4.27 -5.45 9.99
CA PHE A 36 -5.01 -6.44 9.19
C PHE A 36 -6.12 -7.12 10.01
N PHE A 37 -5.79 -7.59 11.21
CA PHE A 37 -6.78 -8.24 12.07
C PHE A 37 -7.77 -7.24 12.68
N ARG A 38 -7.30 -6.06 13.06
CA ARG A 38 -8.17 -5.02 13.65
C ARG A 38 -9.28 -4.55 12.72
N VAL A 39 -9.04 -4.58 11.40
CA VAL A 39 -10.05 -4.16 10.40
C VAL A 39 -10.89 -5.31 9.86
N GLY A 40 -10.69 -6.52 10.36
CA GLY A 40 -11.48 -7.69 9.94
C GLY A 40 -10.90 -8.47 8.75
N GLY A 41 -9.63 -8.25 8.41
CA GLY A 41 -8.93 -9.06 7.42
C GLY A 41 -9.10 -8.62 5.97
N MET A 42 -9.02 -9.56 5.07
CA MET A 42 -9.00 -9.33 3.62
C MET A 42 -10.17 -8.50 3.07
N PRO A 43 -11.42 -8.68 3.50
CA PRO A 43 -12.55 -7.91 2.96
C PRO A 43 -12.39 -6.39 3.08
N PHE A 44 -11.77 -5.91 4.15
CA PHE A 44 -11.48 -4.48 4.30
C PHE A 44 -10.56 -3.98 3.18
N PHE A 45 -9.48 -4.72 2.90
CA PHE A 45 -8.51 -4.32 1.87
C PHE A 45 -9.09 -4.44 0.46
N GLU A 46 -9.93 -5.43 0.21
CA GLU A 46 -10.64 -5.54 -1.06
C GLU A 46 -11.54 -4.32 -1.31
N GLU A 47 -12.31 -3.92 -0.32
CA GLU A 47 -13.18 -2.74 -0.43
C GLU A 47 -12.38 -1.44 -0.56
N LEU A 48 -11.29 -1.30 0.21
CA LEU A 48 -10.42 -0.13 0.14
C LEU A 48 -9.83 0.04 -1.27
N VAL A 49 -9.30 -1.03 -1.81
CA VAL A 49 -8.67 -1.04 -3.13
C VAL A 49 -9.70 -0.81 -4.23
N ASP A 50 -10.88 -1.42 -4.12
CA ASP A 50 -11.95 -1.20 -5.08
C ASP A 50 -12.41 0.27 -5.08
N ALA A 51 -12.61 0.87 -3.92
CA ALA A 51 -12.96 2.28 -3.82
C ALA A 51 -11.87 3.19 -4.42
N PHE A 52 -10.62 2.89 -4.17
CA PHE A 52 -9.49 3.61 -4.74
C PHE A 52 -9.48 3.56 -6.26
N TYR A 53 -9.61 2.37 -6.85
CA TYR A 53 -9.58 2.21 -8.31
C TYR A 53 -10.84 2.71 -9.01
N GLU A 54 -11.97 2.80 -8.34
CA GLU A 54 -13.14 3.49 -8.88
C GLU A 54 -12.80 4.96 -9.19
N GLY A 55 -12.05 5.62 -8.32
CA GLY A 55 -11.56 6.96 -8.57
C GLY A 55 -10.54 7.01 -9.69
N VAL A 56 -9.56 6.11 -9.68
CA VAL A 56 -8.51 6.03 -10.70
C VAL A 56 -9.10 5.80 -12.10
N ALA A 57 -10.12 4.97 -12.21
CA ALA A 57 -10.74 4.62 -13.50
C ALA A 57 -11.37 5.82 -14.20
N THR A 58 -11.71 6.87 -13.46
CA THR A 58 -12.27 8.12 -14.01
C THR A 58 -11.27 9.27 -14.03
N ASP A 59 -10.03 9.03 -13.66
CA ASP A 59 -9.00 10.06 -13.54
C ASP A 59 -8.16 10.13 -14.82
N GLU A 60 -8.23 11.26 -15.51
CA GLU A 60 -7.52 11.47 -16.78
C GLU A 60 -6.00 11.50 -16.62
N VAL A 61 -5.50 11.79 -15.41
CA VAL A 61 -4.06 11.84 -15.13
C VAL A 61 -3.53 10.46 -14.79
N LEU A 62 -4.24 9.69 -13.97
CA LEU A 62 -3.76 8.40 -13.47
C LEU A 62 -4.07 7.23 -14.40
N LEU A 63 -5.26 7.19 -14.99
CA LEU A 63 -5.67 6.04 -15.80
C LEU A 63 -4.68 5.67 -16.90
N PRO A 64 -4.11 6.65 -17.65
CA PRO A 64 -3.13 6.34 -18.70
C PRO A 64 -1.86 5.65 -18.20
N LEU A 65 -1.56 5.73 -16.92
CA LEU A 65 -0.38 5.06 -16.33
C LEU A 65 -0.59 3.56 -16.14
N TYR A 66 -1.83 3.08 -16.23
CA TYR A 66 -2.16 1.68 -16.03
C TYR A 66 -2.33 0.99 -17.39
N PRO A 67 -1.44 0.03 -17.73
CA PRO A 67 -1.51 -0.64 -19.03
C PRO A 67 -2.70 -1.60 -19.18
N GLU A 68 -3.35 -1.96 -18.09
CA GLU A 68 -4.41 -2.98 -18.03
C GLU A 68 -5.83 -2.40 -18.13
N GLN A 69 -5.98 -1.21 -18.72
CA GLN A 69 -7.27 -0.56 -18.86
C GLN A 69 -8.31 -1.45 -19.55
N PRO A 70 -9.61 -1.23 -19.30
CA PRO A 70 -10.21 -0.25 -18.36
C PRO A 70 -10.54 -0.78 -16.97
N GLU A 71 -10.55 -2.09 -16.76
CA GLU A 71 -11.08 -2.70 -15.53
C GLU A 71 -10.07 -2.78 -14.38
N LEU A 72 -8.78 -2.70 -14.71
CA LEU A 72 -7.70 -2.66 -13.70
C LEU A 72 -7.68 -3.89 -12.77
N VAL A 73 -8.12 -5.04 -13.24
CA VAL A 73 -8.25 -6.27 -12.44
C VAL A 73 -6.91 -6.69 -11.83
N GLY A 74 -5.86 -6.72 -12.64
CA GLY A 74 -4.52 -7.08 -12.17
C GLY A 74 -3.97 -6.08 -11.16
N ALA A 75 -4.17 -4.78 -11.41
CA ALA A 75 -3.73 -3.73 -10.48
C ALA A 75 -4.47 -3.83 -9.13
N ARG A 76 -5.79 -4.07 -9.16
CA ARG A 76 -6.58 -4.28 -7.93
C ARG A 76 -6.07 -5.47 -7.14
N HIS A 77 -5.84 -6.58 -7.79
CA HIS A 77 -5.33 -7.78 -7.16
C HIS A 77 -3.97 -7.54 -6.48
N ARG A 78 -3.03 -6.94 -7.19
CA ARG A 78 -1.69 -6.69 -6.68
C ARG A 78 -1.70 -5.74 -5.49
N LEU A 79 -2.45 -4.65 -5.57
CA LEU A 79 -2.49 -3.68 -4.48
C LEU A 79 -3.17 -4.27 -3.23
N THR A 80 -4.25 -5.01 -3.42
CA THR A 80 -4.94 -5.69 -2.30
C THR A 80 -4.00 -6.62 -1.55
N LEU A 81 -3.30 -7.49 -2.26
CA LEU A 81 -2.38 -8.43 -1.65
C LEU A 81 -1.19 -7.74 -0.99
N PHE A 82 -0.67 -6.69 -1.62
CA PHE A 82 0.45 -5.94 -1.07
C PHE A 82 0.07 -5.26 0.24
N LEU A 83 -1.05 -4.54 0.28
CA LEU A 83 -1.50 -3.85 1.49
C LEU A 83 -1.84 -4.82 2.62
N ALA A 84 -2.51 -5.92 2.29
CA ALA A 84 -2.80 -6.96 3.28
C ALA A 84 -1.52 -7.50 3.92
N GLN A 85 -0.52 -7.82 3.11
CA GLN A 85 0.76 -8.31 3.61
C GLN A 85 1.50 -7.25 4.43
N TYR A 86 1.51 -6.00 3.97
CA TYR A 86 2.19 -4.91 4.66
C TYR A 86 1.66 -4.76 6.10
N TRP A 87 0.36 -4.87 6.29
CA TRP A 87 -0.27 -4.68 7.59
C TRP A 87 -0.49 -5.97 8.38
N GLY A 88 0.24 -7.02 8.07
CA GLY A 88 0.30 -8.22 8.90
C GLY A 88 -0.61 -9.36 8.48
N GLY A 89 -1.15 -9.31 7.28
CA GLY A 89 -1.92 -10.39 6.69
C GLY A 89 -1.05 -11.43 5.97
N PRO A 90 -1.67 -12.22 5.08
CA PRO A 90 -0.95 -13.29 4.36
C PRO A 90 0.18 -12.74 3.49
N THR A 91 1.22 -13.56 3.27
CA THR A 91 2.38 -13.23 2.44
C THR A 91 2.17 -13.58 0.96
N THR A 92 0.94 -13.63 0.52
CA THR A 92 0.56 -14.04 -0.84
C THR A 92 1.20 -13.16 -1.91
N TYR A 93 1.31 -11.83 -1.66
CA TYR A 93 1.98 -10.96 -2.61
C TYR A 93 3.41 -11.40 -2.89
N MET A 94 4.18 -11.66 -1.82
CA MET A 94 5.57 -12.09 -1.95
C MET A 94 5.70 -13.45 -2.62
N GLU A 95 4.78 -14.36 -2.35
CA GLU A 95 4.73 -15.69 -2.98
C GLU A 95 4.49 -15.59 -4.49
N GLU A 96 3.63 -14.68 -4.92
CA GLU A 96 3.31 -14.49 -6.34
C GLU A 96 4.34 -13.64 -7.08
N ARG A 97 4.89 -12.59 -6.47
CA ARG A 97 5.66 -11.56 -7.14
C ARG A 97 7.06 -11.30 -6.59
N GLY A 98 7.41 -11.89 -5.45
CA GLY A 98 8.66 -11.63 -4.77
C GLY A 98 8.68 -10.28 -4.08
N HIS A 99 9.87 -9.68 -3.97
CA HIS A 99 10.05 -8.39 -3.32
C HIS A 99 9.26 -7.29 -4.03
N PRO A 100 8.50 -6.44 -3.32
CA PRO A 100 7.70 -5.39 -3.94
C PRO A 100 8.51 -4.38 -4.77
N ARG A 101 9.66 -3.95 -4.28
CA ARG A 101 10.53 -2.97 -4.99
C ARG A 101 9.70 -1.86 -5.62
N LEU A 102 8.90 -1.20 -4.81
CA LEU A 102 7.85 -0.30 -5.29
C LEU A 102 8.39 0.80 -6.19
N ARG A 103 9.47 1.45 -5.79
CA ARG A 103 10.04 2.53 -6.57
C ARG A 103 10.55 2.03 -7.92
N MET A 104 11.24 0.91 -7.95
CA MET A 104 11.74 0.32 -9.18
C MET A 104 10.61 -0.08 -10.13
N ARG A 105 9.51 -0.63 -9.60
CA ARG A 105 8.35 -1.00 -10.40
C ARG A 105 7.61 0.20 -10.99
N HIS A 106 7.78 1.39 -10.40
CA HIS A 106 7.18 2.63 -10.90
C HIS A 106 8.09 3.40 -11.86
N PHE A 107 9.35 3.00 -12.02
CA PHE A 107 10.29 3.66 -12.94
C PHE A 107 9.79 3.81 -14.38
N PRO A 108 9.08 2.84 -14.96
CA PRO A 108 8.56 3.00 -16.33
C PRO A 108 7.49 4.08 -16.46
N PHE A 109 6.97 4.60 -15.36
CA PHE A 109 5.88 5.57 -15.36
C PHE A 109 6.37 6.91 -14.84
N HIS A 110 5.83 8.00 -15.39
CA HIS A 110 6.12 9.33 -14.85
C HIS A 110 5.29 9.56 -13.60
N VAL A 111 5.95 9.69 -12.46
CA VAL A 111 5.30 10.03 -11.18
C VAL A 111 5.86 11.34 -10.67
N GLY A 112 5.21 12.43 -11.06
CA GLY A 112 5.52 13.78 -10.58
C GLY A 112 4.56 14.22 -9.47
N PRO A 113 4.61 15.53 -9.10
CA PRO A 113 3.73 16.06 -8.07
C PRO A 113 2.24 15.90 -8.37
N LEU A 114 1.85 16.07 -9.64
CA LEU A 114 0.46 15.94 -10.05
C LEU A 114 -0.07 14.51 -9.87
N GLU A 115 0.69 13.53 -10.32
CA GLU A 115 0.33 12.12 -10.21
C GLU A 115 0.27 11.70 -8.73
N ARG A 116 1.23 12.13 -7.92
CA ARG A 116 1.23 11.93 -6.48
C ARG A 116 -0.04 12.50 -5.84
N ASP A 117 -0.38 13.74 -6.14
CA ASP A 117 -1.52 14.43 -5.53
C ASP A 117 -2.84 13.78 -5.92
N ARG A 118 -2.98 13.36 -7.18
CA ARG A 118 -4.16 12.64 -7.65
C ARG A 118 -4.29 11.29 -6.96
N TRP A 119 -3.19 10.55 -6.84
CA TRP A 119 -3.17 9.27 -6.16
C TRP A 119 -3.63 9.41 -4.70
N LEU A 120 -3.07 10.37 -4.00
CA LEU A 120 -3.43 10.62 -2.60
C LEU A 120 -4.88 11.08 -2.45
N LYS A 121 -5.38 11.88 -3.37
CA LYS A 121 -6.79 12.31 -3.36
C LYS A 121 -7.73 11.10 -3.40
N HIS A 122 -7.48 10.16 -4.31
CA HIS A 122 -8.31 8.97 -4.43
C HIS A 122 -8.14 8.02 -3.25
N MET A 123 -6.92 7.86 -2.76
CA MET A 123 -6.68 7.00 -1.61
C MET A 123 -7.29 7.57 -0.33
N ALA A 124 -7.18 8.87 -0.10
CA ALA A 124 -7.80 9.51 1.06
C ALA A 124 -9.33 9.38 1.03
N ALA A 125 -9.95 9.56 -0.15
CA ALA A 125 -11.38 9.39 -0.31
C ALA A 125 -11.81 7.93 -0.06
N ALA A 126 -11.02 6.97 -0.54
CA ALA A 126 -11.29 5.55 -0.32
C ALA A 126 -11.18 5.18 1.16
N VAL A 127 -10.15 5.66 1.84
CA VAL A 127 -9.98 5.43 3.28
C VAL A 127 -11.17 5.98 4.07
N GLU A 128 -11.57 7.20 3.78
CA GLU A 128 -12.72 7.83 4.45
C GLU A 128 -14.01 7.04 4.22
N GLN A 129 -14.26 6.66 2.98
CA GLN A 129 -15.46 5.90 2.60
C GLN A 129 -15.53 4.54 3.31
N VAL A 130 -14.46 3.77 3.26
CA VAL A 130 -14.46 2.39 3.78
C VAL A 130 -14.41 2.38 5.30
N CYS A 131 -13.62 3.25 5.91
CA CYS A 131 -13.58 3.36 7.38
C CYS A 131 -14.92 3.82 7.93
N GLY A 132 -15.60 4.75 7.26
CA GLY A 132 -16.93 5.20 7.67
C GLY A 132 -17.99 4.11 7.54
N ALA A 133 -18.01 3.42 6.40
CA ALA A 133 -19.00 2.37 6.12
C ALA A 133 -18.86 1.15 7.04
N ARG A 134 -17.64 0.81 7.43
CA ARG A 134 -17.37 -0.36 8.27
C ARG A 134 -17.30 -0.04 9.76
N ALA A 135 -17.44 1.22 10.14
CA ALA A 135 -17.27 1.64 11.53
C ALA A 135 -15.97 1.08 12.14
N THR A 136 -14.85 1.28 11.45
CA THR A 136 -13.55 0.79 11.88
C THR A 136 -13.14 1.39 13.22
N PRO A 137 -12.24 0.73 13.97
CA PRO A 137 -11.71 1.29 15.21
C PRO A 137 -11.11 2.69 15.00
N GLU A 138 -11.24 3.51 16.04
CA GLU A 138 -10.66 4.86 16.04
C GLU A 138 -9.16 4.80 15.75
N GLY A 139 -8.67 5.75 14.95
CA GLY A 139 -7.25 5.86 14.62
C GLY A 139 -6.81 5.06 13.40
N VAL A 140 -7.63 4.16 12.87
CA VAL A 140 -7.26 3.35 11.69
C VAL A 140 -7.06 4.22 10.45
N ALA A 141 -7.96 5.15 10.19
CA ALA A 141 -7.83 6.04 9.02
C ALA A 141 -6.53 6.84 9.07
N GLU A 142 -6.19 7.38 10.23
CA GLU A 142 -4.94 8.13 10.44
C GLU A 142 -3.72 7.23 10.25
N GLU A 143 -3.76 6.01 10.74
CA GLU A 143 -2.66 5.04 10.59
C GLU A 143 -2.44 4.69 9.11
N LEU A 144 -3.52 4.46 8.36
CA LEU A 144 -3.44 4.22 6.91
C LEU A 144 -2.82 5.41 6.18
N MET A 145 -3.30 6.61 6.43
CA MET A 145 -2.79 7.81 5.76
C MET A 145 -1.35 8.15 6.18
N ALA A 146 -0.95 7.86 7.42
CA ALA A 146 0.42 8.02 7.86
C ALA A 146 1.41 7.16 7.07
N TYR A 147 0.95 6.06 6.50
CA TYR A 147 1.72 5.24 5.55
C TYR A 147 1.64 5.77 4.12
N PHE A 148 0.43 6.04 3.63
CA PHE A 148 0.23 6.39 2.22
C PHE A 148 0.88 7.72 1.81
N VAL A 149 0.83 8.74 2.66
CA VAL A 149 1.36 10.05 2.33
C VAL A 149 2.87 10.01 2.04
N PRO A 150 3.72 9.50 2.94
CA PRO A 150 5.16 9.45 2.66
C PRO A 150 5.52 8.43 1.56
N VAL A 151 4.76 7.36 1.40
CA VAL A 151 5.01 6.37 0.35
C VAL A 151 4.73 6.95 -1.03
N ALA A 152 3.64 7.69 -1.19
CA ALA A 152 3.33 8.36 -2.46
C ALA A 152 4.43 9.37 -2.84
N GLU A 153 4.95 10.12 -1.88
CA GLU A 153 6.10 11.01 -2.11
C GLU A 153 7.35 10.23 -2.52
N HIS A 154 7.59 9.09 -1.88
CA HIS A 154 8.74 8.22 -2.19
C HIS A 154 8.67 7.62 -3.61
N MET A 155 7.48 7.47 -4.17
CA MET A 155 7.29 6.95 -5.53
C MET A 155 7.59 7.99 -6.61
N ARG A 156 7.72 9.28 -6.28
CA ARG A 156 8.09 10.30 -7.25
C ARG A 156 9.43 9.97 -7.91
N ASN A 157 9.46 10.11 -9.21
CA ASN A 157 10.65 9.86 -10.03
C ASN A 157 10.92 10.98 -11.04
N ASP A 158 10.28 12.12 -10.87
CA ASP A 158 10.58 13.32 -11.59
C ASP A 158 11.91 13.92 -11.07
N ALA A 159 12.80 14.22 -11.97
CA ALA A 159 14.08 14.82 -11.59
C ALA A 159 13.90 16.28 -11.14
#